data_5c1551939c7d64766b1a44f07c525d26
#
_entry.id   5c1551939c7d64766b1a44f07c525d26
#
_cell.length_a   1.000
_cell.length_b   1.000
_cell.length_c   1.000
_cell.angle_alpha   90.00
_cell.angle_beta   90.00
_cell.angle_gamma   90.00
#
_symmetry.space_group_name_H-M   'P 1'
#
loop_
_entity.id
_entity.type
_entity.pdbx_description
1 polymer ?
#
loop_
_entity_poly.entity_id
_entity_poly.type
_entity_poly.pdbx_seq_one_letter_code
_entity_poly.pdbx_strand_id
1 'polypeptide(L)'
;TVGLWNIGMREGDNEALLSRTAGGIVQWKRGETAMVARPPRLTTFRPLTDNDRGCGHGFDRACWTTAGAYARCVGTRVDEGPDSVAVTYDYKLAGVQDVIVPIRYELRADGTIRLTATYPGAQGLPTMPCFGVEWALPSSIDRLRFYGLGAVEAYADRLDGATLGVWEASAAESIAPYAVPQECGYH
;
A
#
# COMPACT_ATOMS: atom_id res chain seq x y z
N THR A 1 -0.45 -7.42 23.13
CA THR A 1 -1.47 -8.39 23.57
C THR A 1 -1.98 -9.16 22.35
N VAL A 2 -1.93 -10.47 22.42
CA VAL A 2 -2.45 -11.36 21.36
C VAL A 2 -3.78 -11.93 21.81
N GLY A 3 -4.85 -11.55 21.14
CA GLY A 3 -6.19 -12.06 21.39
C GLY A 3 -6.65 -13.04 20.30
N LEU A 4 -7.85 -13.59 20.48
CA LEU A 4 -8.46 -14.54 19.53
C LEU A 4 -8.71 -13.89 18.16
N TRP A 5 -9.22 -12.67 18.16
CA TRP A 5 -9.66 -11.95 16.95
C TRP A 5 -8.73 -10.82 16.54
N ASN A 6 -8.04 -10.24 17.51
CA ASN A 6 -7.19 -9.06 17.29
C ASN A 6 -5.85 -9.18 18.00
N ILE A 7 -4.87 -8.47 17.48
CA ILE A 7 -3.54 -8.31 18.05
C ILE A 7 -3.36 -6.83 18.33
N GLY A 8 -3.24 -6.47 19.62
CA GLY A 8 -2.93 -5.12 20.05
C GLY A 8 -1.42 -4.95 20.22
N MET A 9 -0.87 -3.94 19.60
CA MET A 9 0.53 -3.55 19.68
C MET A 9 0.60 -2.14 20.21
N ARG A 10 1.47 -1.90 21.21
CA ARG A 10 1.65 -0.57 21.83
C ARG A 10 3.10 -0.34 22.16
N GLU A 11 3.59 0.85 21.80
CA GLU A 11 4.90 1.36 22.18
C GLU A 11 4.83 2.88 22.36
N GLY A 12 5.03 3.35 23.59
CA GLY A 12 4.84 4.74 23.95
C GLY A 12 3.44 5.22 23.58
N ASP A 13 3.36 6.28 22.78
CA ASP A 13 2.11 6.86 22.27
C ASP A 13 1.59 6.18 21.00
N ASN A 14 2.30 5.19 20.47
CA ASN A 14 1.87 4.45 19.28
C ASN A 14 1.03 3.23 19.68
N GLU A 15 -0.17 3.16 19.17
CA GLU A 15 -1.08 2.04 19.35
C GLU A 15 -1.57 1.53 18.00
N ALA A 16 -1.37 0.25 17.74
CA ALA A 16 -1.89 -0.40 16.55
C ALA A 16 -2.77 -1.60 16.94
N LEU A 17 -3.92 -1.71 16.31
CA LEU A 17 -4.79 -2.86 16.39
C LEU A 17 -4.84 -3.56 15.03
N LEU A 18 -4.47 -4.82 15.01
CA LEU A 18 -4.47 -5.67 13.83
C LEU A 18 -5.55 -6.73 13.96
N SER A 19 -6.28 -6.97 12.88
CA SER A 19 -7.33 -8.00 12.84
C SER A 19 -6.76 -9.32 12.31
N ARG A 20 -7.04 -10.42 13.01
CA ARG A 20 -6.69 -11.76 12.54
C ARG A 20 -7.65 -12.29 11.48
N THR A 21 -8.87 -11.79 11.45
CA THR A 21 -9.92 -12.24 10.52
C THR A 21 -9.96 -11.42 9.24
N ALA A 22 -9.91 -10.08 9.35
CA ALA A 22 -9.89 -9.20 8.20
C ALA A 22 -8.50 -9.10 7.55
N GLY A 23 -7.45 -9.43 8.32
CA GLY A 23 -6.06 -9.18 7.96
C GLY A 23 -5.67 -7.71 8.12
N GLY A 24 -4.40 -7.45 8.43
CA GLY A 24 -3.82 -6.12 8.48
C GLY A 24 -4.26 -5.21 9.64
N ILE A 25 -3.79 -3.98 9.57
CA ILE A 25 -4.07 -2.93 10.55
C ILE A 25 -5.51 -2.44 10.37
N VAL A 26 -6.29 -2.46 11.44
CA VAL A 26 -7.66 -1.89 11.46
C VAL A 26 -7.71 -0.56 12.19
N GLN A 27 -6.75 -0.29 13.06
CA GLN A 27 -6.59 0.98 13.75
C GLN A 27 -5.10 1.23 14.00
N TRP A 28 -4.68 2.46 13.80
CA TRP A 28 -3.35 2.95 14.21
C TRP A 28 -3.50 4.38 14.71
N LYS A 29 -2.97 4.64 15.90
CA LYS A 29 -2.97 5.97 16.53
C LYS A 29 -1.56 6.31 16.99
N ARG A 30 -1.28 7.61 17.01
CA ARG A 30 -0.14 8.21 17.69
C ARG A 30 -0.64 9.29 18.63
N GLY A 31 -0.64 9.00 19.91
CA GLY A 31 -1.39 9.78 20.90
C GLY A 31 -2.88 9.80 20.52
N GLU A 32 -3.47 10.98 20.43
CA GLU A 32 -4.87 11.15 20.02
C GLU A 32 -5.08 11.19 18.49
N THR A 33 -4.00 11.19 17.71
CA THR A 33 -4.08 11.31 16.26
C THR A 33 -4.27 9.94 15.60
N ALA A 34 -5.37 9.77 14.87
CA ALA A 34 -5.55 8.62 14.00
C ALA A 34 -4.60 8.72 12.80
N MET A 35 -3.89 7.64 12.50
CA MET A 35 -2.93 7.54 11.39
C MET A 35 -3.51 6.83 10.17
N VAL A 36 -4.65 6.18 10.31
CA VAL A 36 -5.38 5.52 9.22
C VAL A 36 -6.86 5.82 9.32
N ALA A 37 -7.50 6.10 8.19
CA ALA A 37 -8.94 6.31 8.09
C ALA A 37 -9.69 5.00 7.79
N ARG A 38 -9.02 4.05 7.14
CA ARG A 38 -9.52 2.70 6.86
C ARG A 38 -8.35 1.71 6.78
N PRO A 39 -8.63 0.40 6.94
CA PRO A 39 -7.60 -0.63 6.79
C PRO A 39 -6.87 -0.52 5.46
N PRO A 40 -5.52 -0.62 5.44
CA PRO A 40 -4.74 -0.67 4.21
C PRO A 40 -5.16 -1.87 3.34
N ARG A 41 -5.06 -1.71 2.03
CA ARG A 41 -5.44 -2.73 1.05
C ARG A 41 -4.27 -3.05 0.13
N LEU A 42 -4.13 -4.33 -0.18
CA LEU A 42 -3.24 -4.75 -1.26
C LEU A 42 -3.77 -4.22 -2.59
N THR A 43 -2.92 -3.62 -3.39
CA THR A 43 -3.26 -3.21 -4.76
C THR A 43 -2.34 -3.87 -5.76
N THR A 44 -2.92 -4.31 -6.88
CA THR A 44 -2.24 -4.93 -8.02
C THR A 44 -2.54 -4.18 -9.32
N PHE A 45 -3.33 -3.09 -9.21
CA PHE A 45 -3.77 -2.30 -10.35
C PHE A 45 -3.80 -0.82 -9.98
N ARG A 46 -3.64 0.03 -10.96
CA ARG A 46 -3.74 1.48 -10.90
C ARG A 46 -4.62 2.00 -12.02
N PRO A 47 -5.16 3.23 -11.95
CA PRO A 47 -5.81 3.85 -13.09
C PRO A 47 -4.93 3.79 -14.32
N LEU A 48 -5.54 3.61 -15.49
CA LEU A 48 -4.80 3.50 -16.75
C LEU A 48 -4.21 4.85 -17.13
N THR A 49 -2.94 4.84 -17.55
CA THR A 49 -2.33 5.96 -18.27
C THR A 49 -2.78 5.96 -19.73
N ASP A 50 -2.50 7.04 -20.47
CA ASP A 50 -2.77 7.10 -21.91
C ASP A 50 -1.99 6.03 -22.68
N ASN A 51 -0.75 5.75 -22.27
CA ASN A 51 0.06 4.67 -22.83
C ASN A 51 -0.59 3.29 -22.63
N ASP A 52 -1.12 3.02 -21.43
CA ASP A 52 -1.83 1.75 -21.17
C ASP A 52 -3.07 1.61 -22.07
N ARG A 53 -3.82 2.70 -22.28
CA ARG A 53 -4.99 2.70 -23.18
C ARG A 53 -4.59 2.46 -24.62
N GLY A 54 -3.55 3.17 -25.10
CA GLY A 54 -3.05 3.04 -26.45
C GLY A 54 -2.51 1.64 -26.77
N CYS A 55 -1.93 0.95 -25.78
CA CYS A 55 -1.40 -0.41 -25.93
C CYS A 55 -2.43 -1.52 -25.63
N GLY A 56 -3.66 -1.19 -25.25
CA GLY A 56 -4.68 -2.20 -24.91
C GLY A 56 -4.49 -2.88 -23.55
N HIS A 57 -3.60 -2.36 -22.70
CA HIS A 57 -3.26 -2.95 -21.41
C HIS A 57 -4.44 -3.07 -20.44
N GLY A 58 -5.50 -2.29 -20.64
CA GLY A 58 -6.74 -2.41 -19.88
C GLY A 58 -7.43 -3.76 -20.04
N PHE A 59 -7.24 -4.43 -21.20
CA PHE A 59 -7.76 -5.77 -21.48
C PHE A 59 -6.74 -6.85 -21.10
N ASP A 60 -5.52 -6.73 -21.59
CA ASP A 60 -4.47 -7.75 -21.39
C ASP A 60 -4.14 -7.98 -19.93
N ARG A 61 -4.27 -6.93 -19.10
CA ARG A 61 -3.93 -6.94 -17.68
C ARG A 61 -5.15 -6.89 -16.77
N ALA A 62 -6.36 -7.08 -17.31
CA ALA A 62 -7.62 -6.93 -16.58
C ALA A 62 -7.73 -7.81 -15.33
N CYS A 63 -7.10 -8.99 -15.30
CA CYS A 63 -7.07 -9.88 -14.15
C CYS A 63 -6.53 -9.19 -12.87
N TRP A 64 -5.63 -8.22 -13.02
CA TRP A 64 -5.05 -7.50 -11.90
C TRP A 64 -5.98 -6.47 -11.26
N THR A 65 -7.04 -6.04 -11.96
CA THR A 65 -8.01 -5.05 -11.45
C THR A 65 -8.66 -5.51 -10.15
N THR A 66 -8.93 -6.80 -10.03
CA THR A 66 -9.63 -7.39 -8.89
C THR A 66 -8.71 -8.19 -7.97
N ALA A 67 -7.57 -8.64 -8.46
CA ALA A 67 -6.70 -9.59 -7.77
C ALA A 67 -6.26 -9.11 -6.38
N GLY A 68 -5.74 -7.89 -6.27
CA GLY A 68 -5.36 -7.28 -4.98
C GLY A 68 -6.55 -6.78 -4.18
N ALA A 69 -7.48 -6.08 -4.84
CA ALA A 69 -8.62 -5.45 -4.18
C ALA A 69 -9.54 -6.44 -3.45
N TYR A 70 -9.65 -7.66 -3.97
CA TYR A 70 -10.45 -8.75 -3.39
C TYR A 70 -9.59 -9.88 -2.83
N ALA A 71 -8.31 -9.63 -2.59
CA ALA A 71 -7.43 -10.59 -1.93
C ALA A 71 -7.97 -10.94 -0.54
N ARG A 72 -7.90 -12.22 -0.17
CA ARG A 72 -8.39 -12.72 1.11
C ARG A 72 -7.24 -13.18 1.98
N CYS A 73 -7.26 -12.77 3.25
CA CYS A 73 -6.35 -13.32 4.25
C CYS A 73 -6.69 -14.80 4.48
N VAL A 74 -5.72 -15.67 4.25
CA VAL A 74 -5.83 -17.13 4.39
C VAL A 74 -4.94 -17.68 5.50
N GLY A 75 -4.06 -16.86 6.05
CA GLY A 75 -3.15 -17.25 7.14
C GLY A 75 -2.67 -16.04 7.93
N THR A 76 -2.38 -16.26 9.21
CA THR A 76 -1.84 -15.23 10.12
C THR A 76 -0.79 -15.86 11.01
N ARG A 77 0.40 -15.24 11.10
CA ARG A 77 1.48 -15.63 12.00
C ARG A 77 1.89 -14.44 12.85
N VAL A 78 2.20 -14.68 14.10
CA VAL A 78 2.70 -13.69 15.04
C VAL A 78 4.09 -14.09 15.48
N ASP A 79 5.05 -13.18 15.37
CA ASP A 79 6.42 -13.35 15.81
C ASP A 79 6.70 -12.29 16.88
N GLU A 80 7.08 -12.72 18.08
CA GLU A 80 7.48 -11.83 19.19
C GLU A 80 9.00 -11.90 19.35
N GLY A 81 9.65 -10.75 19.22
CA GLY A 81 11.08 -10.58 19.44
C GLY A 81 11.34 -9.70 20.68
N PRO A 82 12.62 -9.54 21.09
CA PRO A 82 12.97 -8.73 22.23
C PRO A 82 12.61 -7.25 22.07
N ASP A 83 12.71 -6.71 20.85
CA ASP A 83 12.53 -5.28 20.56
C ASP A 83 11.47 -5.03 19.47
N SER A 84 10.71 -6.05 19.11
CA SER A 84 9.65 -5.92 18.10
C SER A 84 8.59 -7.00 18.22
N VAL A 85 7.39 -6.67 17.76
CA VAL A 85 6.33 -7.64 17.50
C VAL A 85 5.94 -7.53 16.03
N ALA A 86 5.85 -8.66 15.36
CA ALA A 86 5.44 -8.67 13.96
C ALA A 86 4.26 -9.61 13.71
N VAL A 87 3.42 -9.21 12.78
CA VAL A 87 2.30 -10.02 12.31
C VAL A 87 2.41 -10.14 10.78
N THR A 88 2.44 -11.38 10.31
CA THR A 88 2.44 -11.67 8.88
C THR A 88 1.09 -12.24 8.47
N TYR A 89 0.50 -11.66 7.46
CA TYR A 89 -0.74 -12.12 6.83
C TYR A 89 -0.44 -12.67 5.46
N ASP A 90 -0.98 -13.85 5.15
CA ASP A 90 -0.89 -14.46 3.85
C ASP A 90 -2.18 -14.14 3.07
N TYR A 91 -2.05 -13.31 2.02
CA TYR A 91 -3.18 -12.93 1.18
C TYR A 91 -3.19 -13.76 -0.10
N LYS A 92 -4.28 -14.51 -0.32
CA LYS A 92 -4.55 -15.15 -1.59
C LYS A 92 -5.19 -14.16 -2.55
N LEU A 93 -4.54 -13.91 -3.69
CA LEU A 93 -5.06 -13.04 -4.74
C LEU A 93 -6.34 -13.60 -5.34
N ALA A 94 -7.27 -12.70 -5.70
CA ALA A 94 -8.55 -13.10 -6.28
C ALA A 94 -8.47 -13.24 -7.81
N GLY A 95 -9.15 -14.25 -8.36
CA GLY A 95 -9.31 -14.39 -9.82
C GLY A 95 -8.05 -14.74 -10.60
N VAL A 96 -6.93 -14.93 -9.95
CA VAL A 96 -5.67 -15.43 -10.53
C VAL A 96 -5.30 -16.75 -9.87
N GLN A 97 -4.32 -17.48 -10.45
CA GLN A 97 -3.83 -18.74 -9.91
C GLN A 97 -3.46 -18.61 -8.41
N ASP A 98 -3.11 -19.71 -7.76
CA ASP A 98 -2.80 -19.79 -6.33
C ASP A 98 -1.56 -18.96 -5.93
N VAL A 99 -1.69 -17.63 -6.06
CA VAL A 99 -0.66 -16.68 -5.66
C VAL A 99 -0.96 -16.18 -4.25
N ILE A 100 -0.01 -16.44 -3.35
CA ILE A 100 -0.03 -15.95 -1.96
C ILE A 100 0.97 -14.80 -1.85
N VAL A 101 0.49 -13.67 -1.34
CA VAL A 101 1.29 -12.47 -1.05
C VAL A 101 1.38 -12.30 0.46
N PRO A 102 2.53 -12.59 1.09
CA PRO A 102 2.71 -12.27 2.50
C PRO A 102 2.91 -10.76 2.68
N ILE A 103 2.18 -10.20 3.66
CA ILE A 103 2.36 -8.83 4.14
C ILE A 103 2.69 -8.90 5.64
N ARG A 104 3.88 -8.39 6.00
CA ARG A 104 4.38 -8.36 7.37
C ARG A 104 4.30 -6.93 7.91
N TYR A 105 3.66 -6.78 9.04
CA TYR A 105 3.66 -5.57 9.86
C TYR A 105 4.53 -5.81 11.08
N GLU A 106 5.57 -5.02 11.25
CA GLU A 106 6.51 -5.11 12.37
C GLU A 106 6.48 -3.79 13.14
N LEU A 107 5.95 -3.81 14.37
CA LEU A 107 6.06 -2.69 15.31
C LEU A 107 7.36 -2.84 16.08
N ARG A 108 8.16 -1.79 16.06
CA ARG A 108 9.47 -1.73 16.69
C ARG A 108 9.44 -0.92 17.98
N ALA A 109 10.46 -1.11 18.82
CA ALA A 109 10.64 -0.39 20.09
C ALA A 109 10.73 1.13 19.93
N ASP A 110 11.11 1.64 18.73
CA ASP A 110 11.10 3.08 18.42
C ASP A 110 9.70 3.62 18.04
N GLY A 111 8.67 2.77 18.09
CA GLY A 111 7.30 3.09 17.72
C GLY A 111 7.04 3.12 16.22
N THR A 112 8.02 2.79 15.38
CA THR A 112 7.82 2.71 13.94
C THR A 112 7.12 1.40 13.55
N ILE A 113 6.33 1.45 12.48
CA ILE A 113 5.76 0.26 11.85
C ILE A 113 6.46 0.06 10.51
N ARG A 114 7.21 -1.04 10.39
CA ARG A 114 7.73 -1.50 9.10
C ARG A 114 6.70 -2.40 8.45
N LEU A 115 6.35 -2.07 7.21
CA LEU A 115 5.53 -2.92 6.35
C LEU A 115 6.42 -3.55 5.28
N THR A 116 6.29 -4.85 5.10
CA THR A 116 6.95 -5.61 4.02
C THR A 116 5.91 -6.41 3.29
N ALA A 117 5.72 -6.13 2.01
CA ALA A 117 4.87 -6.91 1.11
C ALA A 117 5.76 -7.60 0.06
N THR A 118 5.56 -8.89 -0.15
CA THR A 118 6.38 -9.67 -1.07
C THR A 118 5.52 -10.34 -2.13
N TYR A 119 5.71 -9.95 -3.39
CA TYR A 119 5.11 -10.66 -4.52
C TYR A 119 6.07 -11.72 -5.03
N PRO A 120 5.71 -13.02 -4.94
CA PRO A 120 6.63 -14.11 -5.31
C PRO A 120 6.79 -14.29 -6.82
N GLY A 121 5.98 -13.58 -7.62
CA GLY A 121 5.87 -13.84 -9.04
C GLY A 121 4.87 -14.97 -9.33
N ALA A 122 4.42 -15.05 -10.57
CA ALA A 122 3.62 -16.16 -11.08
C ALA A 122 3.86 -16.32 -12.59
N GLN A 123 4.05 -17.57 -13.04
CA GLN A 123 4.19 -17.85 -14.47
C GLN A 123 2.84 -17.79 -15.17
N GLY A 124 2.83 -17.37 -16.44
CA GLY A 124 1.62 -17.34 -17.27
C GLY A 124 0.67 -16.19 -16.98
N LEU A 125 0.99 -15.30 -16.04
CA LEU A 125 0.22 -14.07 -15.82
C LEU A 125 0.84 -12.89 -16.57
N PRO A 126 0.02 -11.94 -17.04
CA PRO A 126 0.52 -10.72 -17.67
C PRO A 126 1.27 -9.85 -16.64
N THR A 127 2.06 -8.91 -17.14
CA THR A 127 2.77 -7.93 -16.28
C THR A 127 1.79 -7.19 -15.39
N MET A 128 2.09 -7.15 -14.09
CA MET A 128 1.28 -6.44 -13.11
C MET A 128 1.48 -4.92 -13.25
N PRO A 129 0.41 -4.13 -13.41
CA PRO A 129 0.52 -2.67 -13.59
C PRO A 129 1.06 -1.93 -12.38
N CYS A 130 0.76 -2.43 -11.19
CA CYS A 130 1.19 -1.85 -9.92
C CYS A 130 1.23 -2.93 -8.86
N PHE A 131 2.19 -2.85 -7.94
CA PHE A 131 2.21 -3.68 -6.74
C PHE A 131 2.48 -2.80 -5.52
N GLY A 132 1.58 -2.84 -4.56
CA GLY A 132 1.74 -2.03 -3.35
C GLY A 132 0.63 -2.23 -2.33
N VAL A 133 0.67 -1.38 -1.32
CA VAL A 133 -0.36 -1.30 -0.28
C VAL A 133 -0.93 0.11 -0.29
N GLU A 134 -2.21 0.22 -0.57
CA GLU A 134 -2.96 1.47 -0.55
C GLU A 134 -3.32 1.84 0.87
N TRP A 135 -3.01 3.06 1.27
CA TRP A 135 -3.34 3.66 2.56
C TRP A 135 -4.36 4.77 2.39
N ALA A 136 -5.36 4.81 3.27
CA ALA A 136 -6.24 5.95 3.41
C ALA A 136 -5.91 6.67 4.71
N LEU A 137 -5.45 7.89 4.61
CA LEU A 137 -5.13 8.75 5.75
C LEU A 137 -6.35 9.61 6.13
N PRO A 138 -6.48 10.02 7.40
CA PRO A 138 -7.46 11.02 7.79
C PRO A 138 -7.24 12.34 7.05
N SER A 139 -8.31 13.08 6.79
CA SER A 139 -8.25 14.37 6.07
C SER A 139 -7.43 15.45 6.80
N SER A 140 -7.15 15.26 8.08
CA SER A 140 -6.22 16.10 8.84
C SER A 140 -4.75 15.92 8.45
N ILE A 141 -4.43 14.84 7.71
CA ILE A 141 -3.11 14.55 7.16
C ILE A 141 -3.22 14.77 5.64
N ASP A 142 -3.16 16.02 5.23
CA ASP A 142 -3.40 16.45 3.84
C ASP A 142 -2.13 16.93 3.12
N ARG A 143 -0.99 16.95 3.82
CA ARG A 143 0.29 17.40 3.27
C ARG A 143 1.27 16.25 3.14
N LEU A 144 1.93 16.22 1.99
CA LEU A 144 3.01 15.30 1.68
C LEU A 144 4.33 16.08 1.62
N ARG A 145 5.35 15.57 2.31
CA ARG A 145 6.75 16.00 2.12
C ARG A 145 7.59 14.77 1.83
N PHE A 146 8.30 14.80 0.72
CA PHE A 146 9.14 13.68 0.29
C PHE A 146 10.50 14.14 -0.24
N TYR A 147 11.46 13.26 -0.15
CA TYR A 147 12.76 13.41 -0.82
C TYR A 147 12.80 12.42 -1.98
N GLY A 148 12.88 12.95 -3.19
CA GLY A 148 12.84 12.15 -4.40
C GLY A 148 12.88 12.99 -5.66
N LEU A 149 12.57 12.36 -6.78
CA LEU A 149 12.41 13.05 -8.06
C LEU A 149 11.07 13.81 -8.07
N GLY A 150 11.11 15.08 -8.46
CA GLY A 150 9.98 16.02 -8.50
C GLY A 150 10.41 17.28 -9.28
N ALA A 151 9.68 18.38 -9.26
CA ALA A 151 8.36 18.71 -8.68
C ALA A 151 7.18 18.15 -9.49
N VAL A 152 7.45 17.63 -10.68
CA VAL A 152 6.47 17.03 -11.59
C VAL A 152 6.43 15.51 -11.42
N GLU A 153 5.42 14.87 -11.99
CA GLU A 153 5.32 13.41 -12.01
C GLU A 153 6.53 12.76 -12.68
N ALA A 154 7.11 11.77 -12.01
CA ALA A 154 8.37 11.12 -12.40
C ALA A 154 8.13 9.74 -13.06
N TYR A 155 7.18 9.63 -14.00
CA TYR A 155 7.02 8.42 -14.81
C TYR A 155 8.29 8.14 -15.62
N ALA A 156 8.54 6.87 -15.92
CA ALA A 156 9.76 6.42 -16.60
C ALA A 156 10.05 7.14 -17.93
N ASP A 157 9.01 7.57 -18.62
CA ASP A 157 9.08 8.32 -19.89
C ASP A 157 9.22 9.84 -19.69
N ARG A 158 9.28 10.34 -18.46
CA ARG A 158 9.41 11.76 -18.11
C ARG A 158 10.53 12.06 -17.12
N LEU A 159 11.38 11.09 -16.80
CA LEU A 159 12.43 11.22 -15.81
C LEU A 159 13.39 12.37 -16.07
N ASP A 160 13.66 12.69 -17.34
CA ASP A 160 14.57 13.77 -17.74
C ASP A 160 14.09 15.18 -17.30
N GLY A 161 12.80 15.33 -17.02
CA GLY A 161 12.21 16.58 -16.52
C GLY A 161 12.19 16.69 -15.00
N ALA A 162 12.56 15.63 -14.29
CA ALA A 162 12.50 15.59 -12.83
C ALA A 162 13.87 15.88 -12.21
N THR A 163 13.89 16.55 -11.06
CA THR A 163 15.09 16.83 -10.29
C THR A 163 15.01 16.22 -8.90
N LEU A 164 16.15 15.76 -8.39
CA LEU A 164 16.22 15.22 -7.04
C LEU A 164 16.17 16.36 -6.01
N GLY A 165 15.26 16.29 -5.06
CA GLY A 165 15.07 17.33 -4.06
C GLY A 165 14.12 16.95 -2.93
N VAL A 166 13.87 17.90 -2.04
CA VAL A 166 12.79 17.81 -1.04
C VAL A 166 11.60 18.60 -1.55
N TRP A 167 10.47 17.93 -1.68
CA TRP A 167 9.25 18.49 -2.24
C TRP A 167 8.14 18.46 -1.22
N GLU A 168 7.24 19.43 -1.30
CA GLU A 168 6.02 19.48 -0.49
C GLU A 168 4.82 19.72 -1.41
N ALA A 169 3.74 19.01 -1.16
CA ALA A 169 2.48 19.16 -1.85
C ALA A 169 1.31 18.87 -0.91
N SER A 170 0.15 19.44 -1.18
CA SER A 170 -1.10 18.99 -0.59
C SER A 170 -1.70 17.84 -1.42
N ALA A 171 -2.62 17.09 -0.82
CA ALA A 171 -3.36 16.05 -1.54
C ALA A 171 -4.08 16.59 -2.78
N ALA A 172 -4.59 17.82 -2.72
CA ALA A 172 -5.28 18.47 -3.84
C ALA A 172 -4.32 18.85 -4.98
N GLU A 173 -3.10 19.30 -4.64
CA GLU A 173 -2.06 19.66 -5.62
C GLU A 173 -1.45 18.46 -6.32
N SER A 174 -1.57 17.27 -5.73
CA SER A 174 -1.09 16.01 -6.32
C SER A 174 -1.99 15.47 -7.43
N ILE A 175 -3.08 16.15 -7.77
CA ILE A 175 -3.99 15.78 -8.86
C ILE A 175 -3.60 16.58 -10.10
N ALA A 176 -2.95 15.93 -11.06
CA ALA A 176 -2.60 16.57 -12.33
C ALA A 176 -3.83 16.80 -13.20
N PRO A 177 -3.99 18.00 -13.83
CA PRO A 177 -5.16 18.35 -14.61
C PRO A 177 -5.08 17.78 -16.05
N TYR A 178 -5.05 16.48 -16.17
CA TYR A 178 -5.09 15.84 -17.50
C TYR A 178 -6.42 16.09 -18.20
N ALA A 179 -6.38 16.34 -19.52
CA ALA A 179 -7.57 16.53 -20.33
C ALA A 179 -8.45 15.26 -20.35
N VAL A 180 -7.82 14.10 -20.35
CA VAL A 180 -8.50 12.79 -20.16
C VAL A 180 -8.03 12.24 -18.82
N PRO A 181 -8.96 11.97 -17.88
CA PRO A 181 -8.57 11.45 -16.58
C PRO A 181 -7.74 10.17 -16.66
N GLN A 182 -6.61 10.15 -15.98
CA GLN A 182 -5.68 9.02 -15.91
C GLN A 182 -5.04 8.96 -14.52
N GLU A 183 -4.16 7.98 -14.29
CA GLU A 183 -3.32 7.97 -13.10
C GLU A 183 -2.50 9.26 -13.00
N CYS A 184 -2.35 9.77 -11.79
CA CYS A 184 -1.55 10.97 -11.51
C CYS A 184 -0.95 10.89 -10.10
N GLY A 185 -0.04 11.85 -9.78
CA GLY A 185 0.61 11.94 -8.46
C GLY A 185 1.75 10.94 -8.28
N TYR A 186 2.37 10.46 -9.34
CA TYR A 186 3.52 9.56 -9.27
C TYR A 186 4.83 10.34 -9.03
N HIS A 187 5.48 10.08 -7.88
CA HIS A 187 6.75 10.71 -7.47
C HIS A 187 7.79 9.68 -7.04
#